data_6ad577e6c840d34391e44d1255ef86f0
#
_entry.id   6ad577e6c840d34391e44d1255ef86f0
#
_cell.length_a   1.000
_cell.length_b   1.000
_cell.length_c   1.000
_cell.angle_alpha   90.00
_cell.angle_beta   90.00
_cell.angle_gamma   90.00
#
_symmetry.space_group_name_H-M   'P 1'
#
loop_
_entity.id
_entity.type
_entity.pdbx_description
1 polymer ?
#
loop_
_entity_poly.entity_id
_entity_poly.type
_entity_poly.pdbx_seq_one_letter_code
_entity_poly.pdbx_strand_id
1 'polypeptide(L)'
;MKHAIRHIHFVGIGGAGMSGIAEVLFNLGYTVSGSDLNTSAVLQRLQKLGIKTYVGHSAKHIAGADAVVTSTAVGQENPEVVYAHKKLIPVVPRAVMLAELMRLKQGIAIAGTHGKTTTTSLVASVLAQGGLDPTFVIGGKLNSAGVNAKLGQGEYIVVEADESDASFLNLSPVMSVVTNIDEDHMDTYGHDFNRLKAAFVEFLHRMPFYGAAILCVDDPAVRSILAEVSRPITTYGFSKQAQVRAFDVRAEHGRMSFKVARSNGITLPELKVELNLAGEHNVLNALAAIAVAVELNIPDKALLKALSEFKGVGRRFQKHGDLKAATGGTYTLIEDYGHHPVELGVTLAAAKGAYPDSRIVVAFQPHRYTRTRDCFEDFVQVLKGADAVWMTEVYSAGEKPIAGADGRSLTRALRLSGLQGVSFAKTVEDLSNHIIQNALGGDVILCMGAGSIGTVPISVMQRAKKSDLLVELKKIKDKPKKKDAPKVKEKSAAKGSSKLVLVGQDKSALDIKKLKVQKLSKAAKSVKTHKAHKTHKTSKGRKGVGT
;
A
#
# COMPACT_ATOMS: atom_id res chain seq x y z
N MET A 1 24.70 -16.19 9.92
CA MET A 1 25.25 -15.54 8.71
C MET A 1 26.60 -14.80 8.93
N LYS A 2 27.05 -14.61 10.16
CA LYS A 2 28.10 -13.60 10.48
C LYS A 2 29.56 -13.90 10.03
N HIS A 3 29.94 -15.11 9.66
CA HIS A 3 31.36 -15.43 9.53
C HIS A 3 31.93 -15.36 8.11
N ALA A 4 31.13 -15.50 7.06
CA ALA A 4 31.60 -15.49 5.67
C ALA A 4 30.91 -14.44 4.80
N ILE A 5 29.66 -14.05 5.11
CA ILE A 5 28.84 -13.13 4.28
C ILE A 5 28.82 -11.75 4.92
N ARG A 6 29.33 -10.75 4.22
CA ARG A 6 29.35 -9.34 4.66
C ARG A 6 28.60 -8.42 3.70
N HIS A 7 28.71 -8.67 2.40
CA HIS A 7 28.11 -7.86 1.36
C HIS A 7 27.03 -8.65 0.61
N ILE A 8 25.80 -8.18 0.66
CA ILE A 8 24.63 -8.80 0.01
C ILE A 8 24.11 -7.83 -1.05
N HIS A 9 24.01 -8.32 -2.29
CA HIS A 9 23.47 -7.55 -3.40
C HIS A 9 22.04 -8.00 -3.78
N PHE A 10 21.14 -7.05 -4.00
CA PHE A 10 19.74 -7.31 -4.35
C PHE A 10 19.46 -6.95 -5.80
N VAL A 11 18.99 -7.90 -6.61
CA VAL A 11 18.52 -7.67 -7.98
C VAL A 11 17.02 -7.41 -7.95
N GLY A 12 16.59 -6.21 -8.38
CA GLY A 12 15.21 -5.74 -8.21
C GLY A 12 14.93 -5.20 -6.80
N ILE A 13 15.90 -4.47 -6.22
CA ILE A 13 15.84 -3.97 -4.83
C ILE A 13 14.65 -3.03 -4.56
N GLY A 14 14.06 -2.41 -5.58
CA GLY A 14 12.91 -1.50 -5.47
C GLY A 14 11.58 -2.20 -5.21
N GLY A 15 11.51 -3.51 -5.36
CA GLY A 15 10.32 -4.30 -5.02
C GLY A 15 9.97 -4.20 -3.52
N ALA A 16 8.67 -4.23 -3.19
CA ALA A 16 8.20 -4.02 -1.81
C ALA A 16 8.84 -4.99 -0.80
N GLY A 17 8.80 -6.30 -1.07
CA GLY A 17 9.44 -7.31 -0.21
C GLY A 17 10.96 -7.25 -0.24
N MET A 18 11.59 -6.96 -1.40
CA MET A 18 13.04 -6.88 -1.55
C MET A 18 13.62 -5.72 -0.74
N SER A 19 13.03 -4.52 -0.88
CA SER A 19 13.49 -3.32 -0.17
C SER A 19 13.38 -3.45 1.34
N GLY A 20 12.34 -4.12 1.83
CA GLY A 20 12.17 -4.37 3.27
C GLY A 20 13.26 -5.26 3.85
N ILE A 21 13.54 -6.39 3.19
CA ILE A 21 14.62 -7.31 3.60
C ILE A 21 15.97 -6.60 3.54
N ALA A 22 16.25 -5.84 2.46
CA ALA A 22 17.48 -5.08 2.29
C ALA A 22 17.70 -4.07 3.43
N GLU A 23 16.65 -3.35 3.83
CA GLU A 23 16.71 -2.38 4.93
C GLU A 23 16.97 -3.06 6.29
N VAL A 24 16.31 -4.18 6.58
CA VAL A 24 16.54 -4.94 7.82
C VAL A 24 17.99 -5.47 7.88
N LEU A 25 18.52 -6.04 6.79
CA LEU A 25 19.91 -6.50 6.72
C LEU A 25 20.91 -5.36 6.88
N PHE A 26 20.66 -4.21 6.25
CA PHE A 26 21.48 -3.02 6.41
C PHE A 26 21.55 -2.56 7.87
N ASN A 27 20.38 -2.50 8.54
CA ASN A 27 20.28 -2.13 9.95
C ASN A 27 20.90 -3.17 10.90
N LEU A 28 21.03 -4.45 10.46
CA LEU A 28 21.79 -5.50 11.16
C LEU A 28 23.30 -5.38 10.96
N GLY A 29 23.78 -4.41 10.18
CA GLY A 29 25.19 -4.12 9.96
C GLY A 29 25.81 -4.83 8.75
N TYR A 30 25.01 -5.43 7.85
CA TYR A 30 25.52 -5.92 6.57
C TYR A 30 25.78 -4.77 5.59
N THR A 31 26.78 -4.90 4.74
CA THR A 31 26.90 -4.07 3.55
C THR A 31 25.82 -4.51 2.56
N VAL A 32 24.95 -3.59 2.18
CA VAL A 32 23.87 -3.89 1.24
C VAL A 32 24.00 -3.02 0.01
N SER A 33 23.85 -3.63 -1.16
CA SER A 33 23.71 -2.91 -2.43
C SER A 33 22.58 -3.53 -3.26
N GLY A 34 22.15 -2.86 -4.33
CA GLY A 34 21.19 -3.47 -5.23
C GLY A 34 20.92 -2.66 -6.47
N SER A 35 20.28 -3.30 -7.45
CA SER A 35 19.91 -2.74 -8.74
C SER A 35 18.40 -2.82 -8.96
N ASP A 36 17.88 -1.92 -9.80
CA ASP A 36 16.49 -1.96 -10.28
C ASP A 36 16.40 -1.37 -11.69
N LEU A 37 15.40 -1.77 -12.47
CA LEU A 37 15.24 -1.28 -13.84
C LEU A 37 14.97 0.22 -13.91
N ASN A 38 14.22 0.75 -12.95
CA ASN A 38 13.76 2.14 -12.97
C ASN A 38 14.05 2.89 -11.66
N THR A 39 14.24 4.18 -11.77
CA THR A 39 14.29 5.05 -10.60
C THR A 39 12.92 5.11 -9.93
N SER A 40 12.87 4.90 -8.62
CA SER A 40 11.65 4.92 -7.82
C SER A 40 11.85 5.69 -6.51
N ALA A 41 10.75 6.06 -5.86
CA ALA A 41 10.80 6.65 -4.52
C ALA A 41 11.43 5.69 -3.49
N VAL A 42 11.28 4.37 -3.70
CA VAL A 42 11.89 3.33 -2.87
C VAL A 42 13.42 3.37 -3.01
N LEU A 43 13.96 3.40 -4.24
CA LEU A 43 15.41 3.52 -4.47
C LEU A 43 15.97 4.78 -3.81
N GLN A 44 15.30 5.93 -4.00
CA GLN A 44 15.73 7.18 -3.38
C GLN A 44 15.73 7.11 -1.84
N ARG A 45 14.77 6.41 -1.24
CA ARG A 45 14.72 6.17 0.20
C ARG A 45 15.89 5.30 0.66
N LEU A 46 16.17 4.19 -0.02
CA LEU A 46 17.28 3.30 0.28
C LEU A 46 18.64 4.01 0.17
N GLN A 47 18.82 4.87 -0.84
CA GLN A 47 20.02 5.70 -0.98
C GLN A 47 20.21 6.67 0.19
N LYS A 48 19.12 7.30 0.67
CA LYS A 48 19.15 8.18 1.86
C LYS A 48 19.52 7.44 3.14
N LEU A 49 19.22 6.14 3.23
CA LEU A 49 19.65 5.28 4.33
C LEU A 49 21.11 4.86 4.25
N GLY A 50 21.78 5.06 3.11
CA GLY A 50 23.18 4.69 2.89
C GLY A 50 23.36 3.39 2.08
N ILE A 51 22.28 2.78 1.59
CA ILE A 51 22.32 1.59 0.73
C ILE A 51 22.72 2.02 -0.69
N LYS A 52 23.74 1.40 -1.25
CA LYS A 52 24.21 1.69 -2.61
C LYS A 52 23.27 1.08 -3.64
N THR A 53 22.58 1.90 -4.45
CA THR A 53 21.66 1.43 -5.47
C THR A 53 22.06 1.86 -6.87
N TYR A 54 21.70 1.02 -7.87
CA TYR A 54 21.98 1.23 -9.28
C TYR A 54 20.68 1.20 -10.09
N VAL A 55 20.65 1.95 -11.20
CA VAL A 55 19.56 1.89 -12.18
C VAL A 55 20.02 1.07 -13.38
N GLY A 56 19.22 0.11 -13.80
CA GLY A 56 19.59 -0.92 -14.77
C GLY A 56 20.40 -2.05 -14.13
N HIS A 57 20.57 -3.14 -14.88
CA HIS A 57 21.30 -4.34 -14.42
C HIS A 57 22.64 -4.47 -15.14
N SER A 58 23.71 -4.76 -14.40
CA SER A 58 25.05 -4.95 -14.96
C SER A 58 25.89 -5.86 -14.05
N ALA A 59 26.66 -6.77 -14.64
CA ALA A 59 27.61 -7.62 -13.95
C ALA A 59 28.60 -6.87 -13.02
N LYS A 60 28.87 -5.59 -13.33
CA LYS A 60 29.76 -4.74 -12.54
C LYS A 60 29.16 -4.36 -11.18
N HIS A 61 27.84 -4.38 -11.05
CA HIS A 61 27.16 -3.96 -9.82
C HIS A 61 27.38 -4.92 -8.66
N ILE A 62 27.58 -6.22 -8.94
CA ILE A 62 27.77 -7.26 -7.94
C ILE A 62 29.25 -7.55 -7.61
N ALA A 63 30.17 -6.71 -8.10
CA ALA A 63 31.58 -6.88 -7.78
C ALA A 63 31.82 -6.76 -6.27
N GLY A 64 32.41 -7.82 -5.67
CA GLY A 64 32.66 -7.89 -4.23
C GLY A 64 31.42 -8.26 -3.39
N ALA A 65 30.31 -8.67 -3.99
CA ALA A 65 29.19 -9.26 -3.26
C ALA A 65 29.50 -10.71 -2.87
N ASP A 66 29.16 -11.07 -1.63
CA ASP A 66 29.30 -12.44 -1.10
C ASP A 66 28.04 -13.28 -1.39
N ALA A 67 26.90 -12.63 -1.62
CA ALA A 67 25.65 -13.27 -2.00
C ALA A 67 24.80 -12.31 -2.84
N VAL A 68 23.99 -12.87 -3.73
CA VAL A 68 23.02 -12.13 -4.57
C VAL A 68 21.61 -12.60 -4.24
N VAL A 69 20.71 -11.68 -3.92
CA VAL A 69 19.29 -11.97 -3.64
C VAL A 69 18.45 -11.61 -4.85
N THR A 70 17.56 -12.53 -5.27
CA THR A 70 16.66 -12.35 -6.42
C THR A 70 15.21 -12.61 -6.02
N SER A 71 14.28 -12.07 -6.80
CA SER A 71 12.86 -12.43 -6.75
C SER A 71 12.47 -13.25 -7.97
N THR A 72 11.28 -13.86 -7.94
CA THR A 72 10.71 -14.61 -9.08
C THR A 72 10.50 -13.76 -10.33
N ALA A 73 10.47 -12.43 -10.20
CA ALA A 73 10.38 -11.49 -11.33
C ALA A 73 11.71 -11.29 -12.08
N VAL A 74 12.82 -11.83 -11.57
CA VAL A 74 14.16 -11.71 -12.18
C VAL A 74 14.47 -12.97 -12.98
N GLY A 75 14.62 -12.83 -14.32
CA GLY A 75 14.96 -13.95 -15.19
C GLY A 75 16.40 -14.44 -15.01
N GLN A 76 16.65 -15.69 -15.37
CA GLN A 76 17.97 -16.33 -15.29
C GLN A 76 19.01 -15.70 -16.23
N GLU A 77 18.55 -15.01 -17.28
CA GLU A 77 19.36 -14.25 -18.24
C GLU A 77 19.83 -12.89 -17.72
N ASN A 78 19.39 -12.48 -16.53
CA ASN A 78 19.82 -11.21 -15.95
C ASN A 78 21.35 -11.17 -15.80
N PRO A 79 22.04 -10.12 -16.29
CA PRO A 79 23.52 -10.08 -16.33
C PRO A 79 24.17 -10.19 -14.94
N GLU A 80 23.48 -9.78 -13.89
CA GLU A 80 23.97 -9.91 -12.50
C GLU A 80 23.85 -11.36 -12.03
N VAL A 81 22.75 -12.05 -12.34
CA VAL A 81 22.53 -13.46 -12.02
C VAL A 81 23.53 -14.35 -12.78
N VAL A 82 23.68 -14.12 -14.11
CA VAL A 82 24.64 -14.84 -14.96
C VAL A 82 26.07 -14.69 -14.41
N TYR A 83 26.46 -13.46 -14.04
CA TYR A 83 27.80 -13.22 -13.46
C TYR A 83 27.98 -13.89 -12.11
N ALA A 84 26.95 -13.87 -11.25
CA ALA A 84 26.99 -14.54 -9.95
C ALA A 84 27.26 -16.03 -10.12
N HIS A 85 26.51 -16.73 -10.98
CA HIS A 85 26.74 -18.15 -11.29
C HIS A 85 28.16 -18.40 -11.83
N LYS A 86 28.65 -17.57 -12.78
CA LYS A 86 30.00 -17.69 -13.33
C LYS A 86 31.09 -17.53 -12.25
N LYS A 87 30.82 -16.73 -11.22
CA LYS A 87 31.78 -16.49 -10.12
C LYS A 87 31.53 -17.36 -8.89
N LEU A 88 30.60 -18.30 -8.94
CA LEU A 88 30.18 -19.16 -7.84
C LEU A 88 29.72 -18.37 -6.60
N ILE A 89 29.14 -17.16 -6.84
CA ILE A 89 28.50 -16.37 -5.79
C ILE A 89 27.09 -16.96 -5.59
N PRO A 90 26.69 -17.30 -4.35
CA PRO A 90 25.36 -17.83 -4.08
C PRO A 90 24.26 -16.88 -4.54
N VAL A 91 23.31 -17.41 -5.34
CA VAL A 91 22.06 -16.70 -5.72
C VAL A 91 20.94 -17.22 -4.84
N VAL A 92 20.41 -16.36 -4.00
CA VAL A 92 19.47 -16.70 -2.94
C VAL A 92 18.08 -16.13 -3.29
N PRO A 93 17.03 -16.94 -3.38
CA PRO A 93 15.67 -16.45 -3.52
C PRO A 93 15.25 -15.54 -2.37
N ARG A 94 14.42 -14.52 -2.66
CA ARG A 94 13.89 -13.57 -1.66
C ARG A 94 13.29 -14.27 -0.43
N ALA A 95 12.50 -15.33 -0.65
CA ALA A 95 11.84 -16.05 0.44
C ALA A 95 12.84 -16.80 1.34
N VAL A 96 13.89 -17.37 0.75
CA VAL A 96 14.97 -18.02 1.52
C VAL A 96 15.72 -16.98 2.37
N MET A 97 16.00 -15.79 1.82
CA MET A 97 16.63 -14.71 2.59
C MET A 97 15.72 -14.22 3.74
N LEU A 98 14.39 -14.15 3.50
CA LEU A 98 13.42 -13.82 4.54
C LEU A 98 13.38 -14.90 5.63
N ALA A 99 13.44 -16.18 5.25
CA ALA A 99 13.53 -17.30 6.19
C ALA A 99 14.80 -17.22 7.05
N GLU A 100 15.95 -16.85 6.46
CA GLU A 100 17.18 -16.64 7.22
C GLU A 100 17.09 -15.46 8.21
N LEU A 101 16.37 -14.38 7.86
CA LEU A 101 16.07 -13.31 8.81
C LEU A 101 15.16 -13.80 9.95
N MET A 102 14.16 -14.62 9.62
CA MET A 102 13.23 -15.18 10.60
C MET A 102 13.94 -16.05 11.63
N ARG A 103 14.98 -16.79 11.24
CA ARG A 103 15.81 -17.60 12.16
C ARG A 103 16.51 -16.81 13.27
N LEU A 104 16.64 -15.49 13.10
CA LEU A 104 17.28 -14.63 14.11
C LEU A 104 16.31 -14.22 15.22
N LYS A 105 15.01 -14.51 15.08
CA LYS A 105 13.94 -14.07 15.98
C LYS A 105 12.81 -15.12 16.00
N GLN A 106 11.86 -14.95 16.89
CA GLN A 106 10.64 -15.74 16.92
C GLN A 106 9.69 -15.25 15.80
N GLY A 107 9.53 -16.08 14.76
CA GLY A 107 8.77 -15.71 13.57
C GLY A 107 7.25 -15.83 13.77
N ILE A 108 6.53 -14.79 13.43
CA ILE A 108 5.07 -14.78 13.27
C ILE A 108 4.79 -14.57 11.79
N ALA A 109 4.25 -15.59 11.11
CA ALA A 109 3.99 -15.56 9.68
C ALA A 109 2.48 -15.45 9.40
N ILE A 110 2.12 -14.48 8.56
CA ILE A 110 0.73 -14.25 8.18
C ILE A 110 0.52 -14.73 6.75
N ALA A 111 -0.19 -15.84 6.60
CA ALA A 111 -0.55 -16.48 5.34
C ALA A 111 -2.05 -16.33 5.03
N GLY A 112 -2.42 -16.71 3.81
CA GLY A 112 -3.78 -16.68 3.29
C GLY A 112 -3.85 -15.90 1.99
N THR A 113 -4.86 -16.14 1.18
CA THR A 113 -5.00 -15.51 -0.13
C THR A 113 -5.23 -14.00 0.00
N HIS A 114 -6.12 -13.59 0.91
CA HIS A 114 -6.51 -12.19 1.12
C HIS A 114 -6.27 -11.73 2.56
N GLY A 115 -6.05 -10.42 2.75
CA GLY A 115 -5.92 -9.82 4.08
C GLY A 115 -4.53 -9.87 4.71
N LYS A 116 -3.54 -10.55 4.12
CA LYS A 116 -2.15 -10.70 4.65
C LYS A 116 -1.55 -9.39 5.12
N THR A 117 -1.44 -8.41 4.24
CA THR A 117 -0.79 -7.11 4.50
C THR A 117 -1.44 -6.35 5.67
N THR A 118 -2.77 -6.32 5.71
CA THR A 118 -3.50 -5.64 6.78
C THR A 118 -3.31 -6.37 8.11
N THR A 119 -3.44 -7.69 8.12
CA THR A 119 -3.26 -8.51 9.33
C THR A 119 -1.84 -8.42 9.86
N THR A 120 -0.81 -8.53 9.00
CA THR A 120 0.60 -8.35 9.39
C THR A 120 0.84 -6.99 10.03
N SER A 121 0.22 -5.95 9.46
CA SER A 121 0.34 -4.57 9.97
C SER A 121 -0.37 -4.38 11.32
N LEU A 122 -1.54 -4.99 11.50
CA LEU A 122 -2.27 -4.97 12.77
C LEU A 122 -1.48 -5.73 13.84
N VAL A 123 -0.98 -6.93 13.54
CA VAL A 123 -0.14 -7.72 14.47
C VAL A 123 1.10 -6.92 14.87
N ALA A 124 1.86 -6.39 13.90
CA ALA A 124 3.04 -5.57 14.19
C ALA A 124 2.72 -4.36 15.07
N SER A 125 1.57 -3.70 14.84
CA SER A 125 1.13 -2.55 15.63
C SER A 125 0.73 -2.95 17.05
N VAL A 126 0.04 -4.08 17.21
CA VAL A 126 -0.37 -4.63 18.51
C VAL A 126 0.85 -5.02 19.34
N LEU A 127 1.82 -5.73 18.74
CA LEU A 127 3.07 -6.09 19.42
C LEU A 127 3.87 -4.84 19.83
N ALA A 128 3.97 -3.84 18.95
CA ALA A 128 4.68 -2.60 19.24
C ALA A 128 4.01 -1.83 20.40
N GLN A 129 2.67 -1.74 20.41
CA GLN A 129 1.92 -1.08 21.48
C GLN A 129 1.98 -1.88 22.79
N GLY A 130 2.12 -3.22 22.69
CA GLY A 130 2.37 -4.12 23.83
C GLY A 130 3.80 -4.03 24.38
N GLY A 131 4.68 -3.21 23.82
CA GLY A 131 6.07 -3.01 24.28
C GLY A 131 7.06 -4.06 23.76
N LEU A 132 6.65 -4.95 22.83
CA LEU A 132 7.49 -6.03 22.31
C LEU A 132 8.43 -5.59 21.16
N ASP A 133 8.36 -4.35 20.69
CA ASP A 133 9.16 -3.74 19.60
C ASP A 133 9.57 -4.73 18.48
N PRO A 134 8.61 -5.28 17.72
CA PRO A 134 8.89 -6.32 16.74
C PRO A 134 9.70 -5.81 15.55
N THR A 135 10.52 -6.69 14.97
CA THR A 135 10.93 -6.55 13.56
C THR A 135 9.73 -6.86 12.67
N PHE A 136 9.53 -6.15 11.58
CA PHE A 136 8.50 -6.51 10.61
C PHE A 136 8.96 -6.31 9.16
N VAL A 137 8.42 -7.15 8.27
CA VAL A 137 8.55 -7.03 6.81
C VAL A 137 7.15 -7.24 6.21
N ILE A 138 6.61 -6.19 5.61
CA ILE A 138 5.21 -6.11 5.15
C ILE A 138 5.22 -5.79 3.65
N GLY A 139 4.32 -6.38 2.86
CA GLY A 139 4.17 -6.11 1.44
C GLY A 139 3.67 -4.69 1.11
N GLY A 140 3.08 -3.99 2.08
CA GLY A 140 2.61 -2.61 2.00
C GLY A 140 3.32 -1.67 2.97
N LYS A 141 3.05 -0.38 2.84
CA LYS A 141 3.59 0.64 3.75
C LYS A 141 2.70 0.79 4.98
N LEU A 142 3.20 0.51 6.17
CA LEU A 142 2.50 0.77 7.42
C LEU A 142 2.44 2.30 7.66
N ASN A 143 1.25 2.89 7.62
CA ASN A 143 1.08 4.35 7.64
C ASN A 143 1.59 5.01 8.92
N SER A 144 1.47 4.33 10.08
CA SER A 144 1.97 4.83 11.37
C SER A 144 3.49 4.92 11.42
N ALA A 145 4.20 3.94 10.81
CA ALA A 145 5.66 3.90 10.76
C ALA A 145 6.23 4.61 9.52
N GLY A 146 5.43 4.79 8.47
CA GLY A 146 5.87 5.39 7.22
C GLY A 146 6.77 4.51 6.36
N VAL A 147 6.96 3.23 6.74
CA VAL A 147 7.86 2.25 6.11
C VAL A 147 7.16 0.90 5.94
N ASN A 148 7.72 0.05 5.08
CA ASN A 148 7.26 -1.33 4.87
C ASN A 148 8.10 -2.36 5.62
N ALA A 149 9.19 -1.96 6.24
CA ALA A 149 9.99 -2.80 7.12
C ALA A 149 10.68 -1.97 8.19
N LYS A 150 10.93 -2.59 9.35
CA LYS A 150 11.65 -2.00 10.48
C LYS A 150 12.37 -3.10 11.23
N LEU A 151 13.63 -2.88 11.59
CA LEU A 151 14.33 -3.69 12.59
C LEU A 151 13.90 -3.21 13.99
N GLY A 152 13.21 -4.08 14.75
CA GLY A 152 12.90 -3.86 16.17
C GLY A 152 13.93 -4.51 17.07
N GLN A 153 13.99 -4.08 18.32
CA GLN A 153 14.90 -4.64 19.34
C GLN A 153 14.32 -5.90 20.02
N GLY A 154 12.99 -6.13 19.88
CA GLY A 154 12.33 -7.27 20.51
C GLY A 154 12.64 -8.61 19.86
N GLU A 155 12.16 -9.68 20.48
CA GLU A 155 12.41 -11.07 20.06
C GLU A 155 11.60 -11.51 18.84
N TYR A 156 10.51 -10.78 18.48
CA TYR A 156 9.60 -11.20 17.42
C TYR A 156 9.94 -10.57 16.07
N ILE A 157 9.69 -11.36 15.02
CA ILE A 157 9.63 -10.86 13.63
C ILE A 157 8.28 -11.22 13.02
N VAL A 158 7.56 -10.22 12.49
CA VAL A 158 6.25 -10.39 11.85
C VAL A 158 6.43 -10.24 10.34
N VAL A 159 6.02 -11.24 9.58
CA VAL A 159 6.21 -11.26 8.12
C VAL A 159 4.96 -11.73 7.38
N GLU A 160 4.81 -11.27 6.14
CA GLU A 160 3.87 -11.88 5.20
C GLU A 160 4.45 -13.17 4.62
N ALA A 161 3.63 -14.21 4.60
CA ALA A 161 3.90 -15.50 3.99
C ALA A 161 3.17 -15.57 2.63
N ASP A 162 3.95 -15.60 1.55
CA ASP A 162 3.44 -15.49 0.17
C ASP A 162 3.21 -16.88 -0.41
N GLU A 163 1.94 -17.24 -0.63
CA GLU A 163 1.51 -18.50 -1.22
C GLU A 163 1.55 -18.47 -2.74
N SER A 164 1.60 -17.29 -3.37
CA SER A 164 1.43 -17.12 -4.82
C SER A 164 2.44 -17.89 -5.68
N ASP A 165 3.64 -18.13 -5.14
CA ASP A 165 4.73 -18.90 -5.76
C ASP A 165 5.20 -20.06 -4.87
N ALA A 166 4.37 -20.48 -3.90
CA ALA A 166 4.67 -21.47 -2.86
C ALA A 166 5.90 -21.13 -2.01
N SER A 167 6.42 -19.91 -2.08
CA SER A 167 7.63 -19.49 -1.37
C SER A 167 7.48 -19.44 0.15
N PHE A 168 6.25 -19.36 0.65
CA PHE A 168 5.94 -19.42 2.09
C PHE A 168 6.40 -20.74 2.73
N LEU A 169 6.53 -21.82 1.96
CA LEU A 169 7.07 -23.11 2.43
C LEU A 169 8.56 -23.05 2.85
N ASN A 170 9.28 -21.98 2.52
CA ASN A 170 10.64 -21.77 3.03
C ASN A 170 10.66 -21.23 4.46
N LEU A 171 9.56 -20.70 4.97
CA LEU A 171 9.49 -20.08 6.28
C LEU A 171 9.35 -21.16 7.38
N SER A 172 9.90 -20.88 8.56
CA SER A 172 9.78 -21.73 9.75
C SER A 172 9.36 -20.86 10.95
N PRO A 173 8.12 -20.39 10.98
CA PRO A 173 7.61 -19.55 12.06
C PRO A 173 7.35 -20.36 13.34
N VAL A 174 7.30 -19.66 14.48
CA VAL A 174 6.77 -20.24 15.74
C VAL A 174 5.28 -20.05 15.86
N MET A 175 4.71 -19.09 15.13
CA MET A 175 3.27 -18.81 15.08
C MET A 175 2.86 -18.51 13.65
N SER A 176 1.78 -19.12 13.19
CA SER A 176 1.24 -18.91 11.85
C SER A 176 -0.23 -18.51 11.91
N VAL A 177 -0.57 -17.46 11.15
CA VAL A 177 -1.98 -17.07 10.93
C VAL A 177 -2.37 -17.48 9.52
N VAL A 178 -3.55 -18.09 9.34
CA VAL A 178 -4.16 -18.29 8.01
C VAL A 178 -5.50 -17.55 7.99
N THR A 179 -5.59 -16.56 7.12
CA THR A 179 -6.79 -15.69 7.03
C THR A 179 -7.91 -16.32 6.22
N ASN A 180 -7.59 -16.89 5.07
CA ASN A 180 -8.48 -17.58 4.15
C ASN A 180 -7.66 -18.34 3.11
N ILE A 181 -8.31 -19.26 2.37
CA ILE A 181 -7.71 -19.98 1.24
C ILE A 181 -8.69 -19.88 0.07
N ASP A 182 -8.33 -19.17 -0.99
CA ASP A 182 -9.16 -18.91 -2.17
C ASP A 182 -8.44 -19.32 -3.45
N GLU A 183 -9.17 -19.55 -4.53
CA GLU A 183 -8.64 -19.97 -5.83
C GLU A 183 -7.97 -18.80 -6.58
N ASP A 184 -6.85 -18.31 -6.05
CA ASP A 184 -5.95 -17.39 -6.76
C ASP A 184 -4.58 -18.04 -6.96
N HIS A 185 -3.83 -17.58 -7.97
CA HIS A 185 -2.50 -18.10 -8.29
C HIS A 185 -2.44 -19.61 -8.59
N MET A 186 -3.53 -20.15 -9.14
CA MET A 186 -3.72 -21.60 -9.37
C MET A 186 -2.71 -22.22 -10.34
N ASP A 187 -2.06 -21.43 -11.20
CA ASP A 187 -0.95 -21.89 -12.06
C ASP A 187 0.17 -22.55 -11.24
N THR A 188 0.50 -21.99 -10.06
CA THR A 188 1.52 -22.54 -9.15
C THR A 188 1.16 -23.92 -8.63
N TYR A 189 -0.14 -24.20 -8.48
CA TYR A 189 -0.67 -25.44 -7.92
C TYR A 189 -1.26 -26.37 -8.96
N GLY A 190 -0.98 -26.12 -10.25
CA GLY A 190 -1.44 -26.94 -11.36
C GLY A 190 -2.95 -26.97 -11.54
N HIS A 191 -3.62 -25.86 -11.20
CA HIS A 191 -5.08 -25.69 -11.23
C HIS A 191 -5.84 -26.70 -10.33
N ASP A 192 -5.20 -27.20 -9.27
CA ASP A 192 -5.78 -28.12 -8.30
C ASP A 192 -5.87 -27.44 -6.91
N PHE A 193 -7.08 -27.09 -6.51
CA PHE A 193 -7.34 -26.44 -5.23
C PHE A 193 -6.94 -27.30 -4.01
N ASN A 194 -6.95 -28.63 -4.16
CA ASN A 194 -6.50 -29.52 -3.08
C ASN A 194 -4.97 -29.43 -2.88
N ARG A 195 -4.20 -29.20 -3.96
CA ARG A 195 -2.76 -28.95 -3.85
C ARG A 195 -2.47 -27.62 -3.12
N LEU A 196 -3.26 -26.58 -3.37
CA LEU A 196 -3.15 -25.34 -2.62
C LEU A 196 -3.44 -25.57 -1.13
N LYS A 197 -4.55 -26.26 -0.78
CA LYS A 197 -4.87 -26.60 0.61
C LYS A 197 -3.77 -27.44 1.27
N ALA A 198 -3.24 -28.44 0.58
CA ALA A 198 -2.14 -29.28 1.08
C ALA A 198 -0.87 -28.45 1.34
N ALA A 199 -0.55 -27.43 0.50
CA ALA A 199 0.56 -26.53 0.74
C ALA A 199 0.35 -25.68 2.01
N PHE A 200 -0.88 -25.24 2.32
CA PHE A 200 -1.16 -24.56 3.59
C PHE A 200 -0.97 -25.51 4.79
N VAL A 201 -1.39 -26.77 4.69
CA VAL A 201 -1.14 -27.78 5.74
C VAL A 201 0.38 -27.99 5.93
N GLU A 202 1.14 -28.14 4.83
CA GLU A 202 2.59 -28.23 4.87
C GLU A 202 3.21 -27.01 5.55
N PHE A 203 2.79 -25.80 5.17
CA PHE A 203 3.25 -24.55 5.79
C PHE A 203 3.00 -24.55 7.32
N LEU A 204 1.82 -24.93 7.76
CA LEU A 204 1.49 -25.04 9.18
C LEU A 204 2.37 -26.08 9.90
N HIS A 205 2.73 -27.16 9.23
CA HIS A 205 3.65 -28.18 9.78
C HIS A 205 5.11 -27.74 9.83
N ARG A 206 5.51 -26.63 9.18
CA ARG A 206 6.83 -25.99 9.33
C ARG A 206 7.04 -25.37 10.70
N MET A 207 5.98 -25.11 11.45
CA MET A 207 6.10 -24.69 12.84
C MET A 207 6.64 -25.82 13.73
N PRO A 208 7.35 -25.51 14.82
CA PRO A 208 7.69 -26.49 15.84
C PRO A 208 6.41 -27.08 16.47
N PHE A 209 6.55 -28.22 17.14
CA PHE A 209 5.41 -28.93 17.74
C PHE A 209 4.65 -28.11 18.79
N TYR A 210 5.29 -27.12 19.39
CA TYR A 210 4.73 -26.19 20.38
C TYR A 210 4.24 -24.87 19.77
N GLY A 211 4.36 -24.73 18.44
CA GLY A 211 3.95 -23.51 17.74
C GLY A 211 2.43 -23.37 17.66
N ALA A 212 1.91 -22.14 17.52
CA ALA A 212 0.49 -21.85 17.49
C ALA A 212 -0.02 -21.57 16.08
N ALA A 213 -1.01 -22.34 15.61
CA ALA A 213 -1.76 -22.11 14.37
C ALA A 213 -3.02 -21.28 14.67
N ILE A 214 -3.10 -20.06 14.14
CA ILE A 214 -4.24 -19.15 14.31
C ILE A 214 -5.06 -19.15 13.02
N LEU A 215 -6.26 -19.76 13.05
CA LEU A 215 -7.01 -20.15 11.86
C LEU A 215 -8.41 -19.53 11.82
N CYS A 216 -8.77 -18.91 10.68
CA CYS A 216 -10.11 -18.35 10.45
C CYS A 216 -11.13 -19.45 10.15
N VAL A 217 -12.01 -19.74 11.10
CA VAL A 217 -13.03 -20.79 10.90
C VAL A 217 -14.25 -20.33 10.11
N ASP A 218 -14.34 -19.08 9.77
CA ASP A 218 -15.41 -18.59 8.87
C ASP A 218 -15.11 -18.92 7.42
N ASP A 219 -13.84 -19.11 7.07
CA ASP A 219 -13.44 -19.56 5.75
C ASP A 219 -13.65 -21.09 5.59
N PRO A 220 -14.43 -21.54 4.59
CA PRO A 220 -14.75 -22.97 4.42
C PRO A 220 -13.50 -23.81 4.10
N ALA A 221 -12.55 -23.29 3.32
CA ALA A 221 -11.35 -24.02 2.93
C ALA A 221 -10.39 -24.16 4.12
N VAL A 222 -10.19 -23.10 4.93
CA VAL A 222 -9.44 -23.18 6.20
C VAL A 222 -10.11 -24.18 7.14
N ARG A 223 -11.43 -24.16 7.26
CA ARG A 223 -12.16 -25.10 8.09
C ARG A 223 -11.98 -26.55 7.64
N SER A 224 -11.89 -26.80 6.32
CA SER A 224 -11.71 -28.14 5.78
C SER A 224 -10.37 -28.78 6.12
N ILE A 225 -9.33 -27.99 6.41
CA ILE A 225 -7.99 -28.49 6.72
C ILE A 225 -7.70 -28.61 8.23
N LEU A 226 -8.62 -28.18 9.11
CA LEU A 226 -8.36 -28.16 10.56
C LEU A 226 -7.96 -29.55 11.11
N ALA A 227 -8.61 -30.62 10.62
CA ALA A 227 -8.34 -31.99 11.07
C ALA A 227 -6.95 -32.51 10.64
N GLU A 228 -6.32 -31.87 9.66
CA GLU A 228 -5.01 -32.26 9.15
C GLU A 228 -3.85 -31.53 9.89
N VAL A 229 -4.15 -30.48 10.67
CA VAL A 229 -3.16 -29.67 11.35
C VAL A 229 -2.78 -30.29 12.69
N SER A 230 -1.57 -30.82 12.82
CA SER A 230 -1.02 -31.43 14.03
C SER A 230 -0.23 -30.45 14.91
N ARG A 231 -0.72 -29.22 15.06
CA ARG A 231 -0.19 -28.15 15.91
C ARG A 231 -1.28 -27.61 16.83
N PRO A 232 -0.96 -26.99 17.98
CA PRO A 232 -1.96 -26.24 18.75
C PRO A 232 -2.69 -25.23 17.88
N ILE A 233 -4.02 -25.25 17.92
CA ILE A 233 -4.87 -24.39 17.07
C ILE A 233 -5.61 -23.40 17.96
N THR A 234 -5.57 -22.13 17.60
CA THR A 234 -6.46 -21.08 18.08
C THR A 234 -7.34 -20.62 16.93
N THR A 235 -8.66 -20.77 17.06
CA THR A 235 -9.61 -20.41 16.02
C THR A 235 -10.18 -19.01 16.22
N TYR A 236 -10.45 -18.30 15.11
CA TYR A 236 -11.11 -16.99 15.17
C TYR A 236 -12.16 -16.82 14.06
N GLY A 237 -13.11 -15.93 14.29
CA GLY A 237 -14.18 -15.62 13.34
C GLY A 237 -15.43 -15.03 13.99
N PHE A 238 -16.51 -14.94 13.21
CA PHE A 238 -17.86 -14.62 13.70
C PHE A 238 -18.60 -15.88 14.20
N SER A 239 -18.18 -17.04 13.73
CA SER A 239 -18.76 -18.34 14.09
C SER A 239 -18.75 -18.54 15.60
N LYS A 240 -19.86 -19.12 16.15
CA LYS A 240 -19.96 -19.49 17.57
C LYS A 240 -18.90 -20.50 18.01
N GLN A 241 -18.31 -21.23 17.08
CA GLN A 241 -17.27 -22.23 17.32
C GLN A 241 -15.87 -21.62 17.47
N ALA A 242 -15.69 -20.33 17.12
CA ALA A 242 -14.41 -19.65 17.23
C ALA A 242 -14.06 -19.35 18.69
N GLN A 243 -12.79 -19.60 19.07
CA GLN A 243 -12.25 -19.27 20.41
C GLN A 243 -12.07 -17.75 20.60
N VAL A 244 -11.78 -17.04 19.51
CA VAL A 244 -11.73 -15.56 19.47
C VAL A 244 -12.83 -15.10 18.52
N ARG A 245 -13.98 -14.72 19.07
CA ARG A 245 -15.22 -14.51 18.30
C ARG A 245 -15.71 -13.08 18.39
N ALA A 246 -15.94 -12.43 17.24
CA ALA A 246 -16.64 -11.14 17.18
C ALA A 246 -18.17 -11.33 17.13
N PHE A 247 -18.88 -10.41 17.75
CA PHE A 247 -20.33 -10.28 17.71
C PHE A 247 -20.74 -8.82 17.96
N ASP A 248 -22.03 -8.48 17.78
CA ASP A 248 -22.54 -7.11 17.86
C ASP A 248 -21.76 -6.14 16.95
N VAL A 249 -21.45 -6.59 15.73
CA VAL A 249 -20.63 -5.82 14.77
C VAL A 249 -21.45 -4.70 14.15
N ARG A 250 -20.89 -3.48 14.17
CA ARG A 250 -21.51 -2.27 13.60
C ARG A 250 -20.48 -1.46 12.83
N ALA A 251 -20.92 -0.90 11.71
CA ALA A 251 -20.15 0.07 10.93
C ALA A 251 -20.56 1.49 11.31
N GLU A 252 -19.63 2.34 11.72
CA GLU A 252 -19.88 3.70 12.13
C GLU A 252 -18.81 4.65 11.57
N HIS A 253 -19.20 5.54 10.65
CA HIS A 253 -18.32 6.61 10.12
C HIS A 253 -16.93 6.12 9.62
N GLY A 254 -16.91 4.98 8.91
CA GLY A 254 -15.67 4.40 8.39
C GLY A 254 -14.84 3.62 9.42
N ARG A 255 -15.41 3.32 10.58
CA ARG A 255 -14.85 2.47 11.63
C ARG A 255 -15.75 1.27 11.87
N MET A 256 -15.21 0.26 12.54
CA MET A 256 -16.00 -0.88 13.02
C MET A 256 -15.97 -0.91 14.54
N SER A 257 -17.16 -1.10 15.14
CA SER A 257 -17.36 -1.31 16.58
C SER A 257 -17.92 -2.71 16.79
N PHE A 258 -17.34 -3.49 17.70
CA PHE A 258 -17.75 -4.86 17.95
C PHE A 258 -17.30 -5.35 19.32
N LYS A 259 -17.92 -6.44 19.79
CA LYS A 259 -17.51 -7.16 20.98
C LYS A 259 -16.73 -8.42 20.62
N VAL A 260 -15.81 -8.84 21.49
CA VAL A 260 -15.03 -10.06 21.30
C VAL A 260 -15.09 -10.94 22.54
N ALA A 261 -15.65 -12.14 22.38
CA ALA A 261 -15.49 -13.23 23.34
C ALA A 261 -14.16 -13.95 23.06
N ARG A 262 -13.41 -14.29 24.12
CA ARG A 262 -12.09 -14.89 24.02
C ARG A 262 -11.92 -16.05 25.00
N SER A 263 -11.20 -17.09 24.55
CA SER A 263 -10.77 -18.17 25.45
C SER A 263 -9.36 -18.64 25.07
N ASN A 264 -8.57 -18.98 26.09
CA ASN A 264 -7.27 -19.64 25.95
C ASN A 264 -7.21 -20.74 27.02
N GLY A 265 -7.97 -21.83 26.82
CA GLY A 265 -8.19 -22.84 27.83
C GLY A 265 -9.11 -22.37 29.00
N ILE A 266 -9.14 -21.07 29.27
CA ILE A 266 -10.05 -20.41 30.21
C ILE A 266 -10.79 -19.27 29.49
N THR A 267 -12.00 -18.95 29.96
CA THR A 267 -12.76 -17.77 29.47
C THR A 267 -12.09 -16.49 29.95
N LEU A 268 -11.70 -15.63 29.01
CA LEU A 268 -11.14 -14.30 29.28
C LEU A 268 -12.27 -13.24 29.29
N PRO A 269 -12.04 -12.07 29.91
CA PRO A 269 -12.98 -10.95 29.86
C PRO A 269 -13.31 -10.53 28.43
N GLU A 270 -14.60 -10.21 28.20
CA GLU A 270 -15.07 -9.71 26.92
C GLU A 270 -14.42 -8.35 26.58
N LEU A 271 -14.02 -8.16 25.32
CA LEU A 271 -13.52 -6.87 24.83
C LEU A 271 -14.62 -6.10 24.11
N LYS A 272 -14.61 -4.78 24.28
CA LYS A 272 -15.31 -3.83 23.41
C LYS A 272 -14.26 -3.16 22.53
N VAL A 273 -14.33 -3.42 21.24
CA VAL A 273 -13.30 -3.01 20.27
C VAL A 273 -13.84 -1.89 19.38
N GLU A 274 -13.08 -0.83 19.29
CA GLU A 274 -13.18 0.19 18.25
C GLU A 274 -12.02 -0.02 17.27
N LEU A 275 -12.32 -0.37 16.03
CA LEU A 275 -11.33 -0.58 14.98
C LEU A 275 -11.34 0.59 13.99
N ASN A 276 -10.22 1.27 13.83
CA ASN A 276 -10.08 2.38 12.87
C ASN A 276 -9.87 1.90 11.42
N LEU A 277 -10.69 0.96 10.98
CA LEU A 277 -10.80 0.46 9.61
C LEU A 277 -12.27 0.17 9.30
N ALA A 278 -12.67 0.33 8.05
CA ALA A 278 -14.01 -0.02 7.57
C ALA A 278 -14.07 -1.46 7.06
N GLY A 279 -15.25 -2.08 7.16
CA GLY A 279 -15.58 -3.37 6.57
C GLY A 279 -15.38 -4.58 7.49
N GLU A 280 -16.29 -5.56 7.37
CA GLU A 280 -16.28 -6.79 8.18
C GLU A 280 -15.03 -7.65 7.96
N HIS A 281 -14.48 -7.66 6.74
CA HIS A 281 -13.21 -8.33 6.47
C HIS A 281 -12.05 -7.78 7.33
N ASN A 282 -12.09 -6.49 7.70
CA ASN A 282 -11.11 -5.91 8.61
C ASN A 282 -11.39 -6.27 10.07
N VAL A 283 -12.64 -6.60 10.43
CA VAL A 283 -12.94 -7.22 11.74
C VAL A 283 -12.27 -8.58 11.82
N LEU A 284 -12.33 -9.43 10.78
CA LEU A 284 -11.62 -10.72 10.73
C LEU A 284 -10.09 -10.52 10.81
N ASN A 285 -9.52 -9.56 10.09
CA ASN A 285 -8.10 -9.22 10.18
C ASN A 285 -7.70 -8.78 11.62
N ALA A 286 -8.58 -8.02 12.30
CA ALA A 286 -8.36 -7.61 13.68
C ALA A 286 -8.51 -8.78 14.67
N LEU A 287 -9.45 -9.71 14.45
CA LEU A 287 -9.58 -10.93 15.26
C LEU A 287 -8.32 -11.78 15.21
N ALA A 288 -7.69 -11.91 14.04
CA ALA A 288 -6.40 -12.58 13.91
C ALA A 288 -5.32 -11.92 14.80
N ALA A 289 -5.24 -10.58 14.79
CA ALA A 289 -4.30 -9.84 15.64
C ALA A 289 -4.66 -9.94 17.14
N ILE A 290 -5.96 -10.01 17.48
CA ILE A 290 -6.43 -10.25 18.85
C ILE A 290 -6.04 -11.67 19.29
N ALA A 291 -6.17 -12.69 18.42
CA ALA A 291 -5.76 -14.06 18.73
C ALA A 291 -4.23 -14.13 18.99
N VAL A 292 -3.41 -13.48 18.16
CA VAL A 292 -1.96 -13.34 18.43
C VAL A 292 -1.71 -12.66 19.78
N ALA A 293 -2.47 -11.61 20.10
CA ALA A 293 -2.32 -10.91 21.38
C ALA A 293 -2.68 -11.78 22.58
N VAL A 294 -3.68 -12.65 22.46
CA VAL A 294 -4.07 -13.64 23.48
C VAL A 294 -2.93 -14.64 23.71
N GLU A 295 -2.37 -15.22 22.63
CA GLU A 295 -1.24 -16.15 22.70
C GLU A 295 0.00 -15.52 23.37
N LEU A 296 0.25 -14.24 23.12
CA LEU A 296 1.41 -13.52 23.66
C LEU A 296 1.12 -12.76 24.97
N ASN A 297 -0.07 -12.93 25.56
CA ASN A 297 -0.50 -12.27 26.78
C ASN A 297 -0.32 -10.73 26.74
N ILE A 298 -0.61 -10.10 25.59
CA ILE A 298 -0.55 -8.65 25.44
C ILE A 298 -1.68 -8.01 26.27
N PRO A 299 -1.39 -7.00 27.11
CA PRO A 299 -2.40 -6.35 27.91
C PRO A 299 -3.54 -5.73 27.09
N ASP A 300 -4.81 -5.96 27.50
CA ASP A 300 -6.00 -5.47 26.80
C ASP A 300 -5.96 -3.98 26.50
N LYS A 301 -5.44 -3.16 27.42
CA LYS A 301 -5.30 -1.72 27.22
C LYS A 301 -4.39 -1.39 26.02
N ALA A 302 -3.29 -2.11 25.84
CA ALA A 302 -2.36 -1.93 24.72
C ALA A 302 -2.99 -2.39 23.42
N LEU A 303 -3.64 -3.56 23.42
CA LEU A 303 -4.37 -4.12 22.30
C LEU A 303 -5.46 -3.17 21.79
N LEU A 304 -6.36 -2.72 22.65
CA LEU A 304 -7.48 -1.82 22.30
C LEU A 304 -6.95 -0.48 21.75
N LYS A 305 -5.90 0.06 22.35
CA LYS A 305 -5.26 1.27 21.86
C LYS A 305 -4.65 1.09 20.47
N ALA A 306 -3.96 -0.03 20.23
CA ALA A 306 -3.39 -0.33 18.90
C ALA A 306 -4.46 -0.37 17.81
N LEU A 307 -5.61 -1.00 18.07
CA LEU A 307 -6.71 -1.14 17.12
C LEU A 307 -7.42 0.19 16.84
N SER A 308 -7.70 0.98 17.90
CA SER A 308 -8.41 2.26 17.79
C SER A 308 -7.55 3.36 17.14
N GLU A 309 -6.23 3.34 17.31
CA GLU A 309 -5.29 4.30 16.75
C GLU A 309 -4.64 3.82 15.44
N PHE A 310 -5.01 2.64 14.92
CA PHE A 310 -4.43 2.09 13.71
C PHE A 310 -4.67 3.01 12.50
N LYS A 311 -3.60 3.42 11.83
CA LYS A 311 -3.65 4.38 10.70
C LYS A 311 -3.78 3.74 9.33
N GLY A 312 -4.04 2.43 9.29
CA GLY A 312 -4.15 1.68 8.04
C GLY A 312 -2.80 1.41 7.36
N VAL A 313 -2.88 0.82 6.21
CA VAL A 313 -1.77 0.47 5.33
C VAL A 313 -1.92 1.21 4.01
N GLY A 314 -0.82 1.62 3.40
CA GLY A 314 -0.86 2.27 2.11
C GLY A 314 -1.52 1.38 1.07
N ARG A 315 -2.40 1.98 0.27
CA ARG A 315 -3.19 1.29 -0.76
C ARG A 315 -4.16 0.21 -0.20
N ARG A 316 -4.65 0.33 1.04
CA ARG A 316 -5.69 -0.54 1.62
C ARG A 316 -6.76 0.35 2.22
N PHE A 317 -7.82 0.60 1.46
CA PHE A 317 -8.90 1.56 1.74
C PHE A 317 -8.33 2.93 2.21
N GLN A 318 -7.27 3.37 1.55
CA GLN A 318 -6.53 4.57 1.95
C GLN A 318 -7.27 5.83 1.48
N LYS A 319 -7.83 6.60 2.41
CA LYS A 319 -8.39 7.93 2.11
C LYS A 319 -7.25 8.93 1.82
N HIS A 320 -7.26 9.52 0.62
CA HIS A 320 -6.32 10.57 0.21
C HIS A 320 -6.81 11.97 0.56
N GLY A 321 -8.11 12.14 0.76
CA GLY A 321 -8.73 13.39 1.17
C GLY A 321 -10.02 13.70 0.42
N ASP A 322 -10.61 14.84 0.77
CA ASP A 322 -11.80 15.40 0.13
C ASP A 322 -11.35 16.51 -0.83
N LEU A 323 -11.69 16.37 -2.11
CA LEU A 323 -11.26 17.23 -3.20
C LEU A 323 -12.45 17.97 -3.80
N LYS A 324 -12.23 19.18 -4.30
CA LYS A 324 -13.29 19.98 -4.94
C LYS A 324 -13.72 19.37 -6.26
N ALA A 325 -15.02 19.16 -6.44
CA ALA A 325 -15.60 18.77 -7.71
C ALA A 325 -15.72 19.98 -8.66
N ALA A 326 -15.60 19.73 -9.97
CA ALA A 326 -15.76 20.78 -10.99
C ALA A 326 -17.17 21.39 -10.99
N THR A 327 -18.17 20.61 -10.60
CA THR A 327 -19.59 20.99 -10.52
C THR A 327 -19.98 21.66 -9.19
N GLY A 328 -19.03 21.83 -8.27
CA GLY A 328 -19.26 22.31 -6.90
C GLY A 328 -19.34 21.17 -5.88
N GLY A 329 -19.17 21.50 -4.60
CA GLY A 329 -19.04 20.52 -3.53
C GLY A 329 -17.68 19.81 -3.50
N THR A 330 -17.59 18.73 -2.73
CA THR A 330 -16.37 17.92 -2.61
C THR A 330 -16.67 16.45 -2.85
N TYR A 331 -15.69 15.70 -3.36
CA TYR A 331 -15.72 14.25 -3.46
C TYR A 331 -14.58 13.63 -2.64
N THR A 332 -14.81 12.44 -2.09
CA THR A 332 -13.80 11.69 -1.35
C THR A 332 -13.01 10.78 -2.30
N LEU A 333 -11.68 10.83 -2.21
CA LEU A 333 -10.80 9.98 -3.01
C LEU A 333 -10.15 8.90 -2.13
N ILE A 334 -10.39 7.63 -2.47
CA ILE A 334 -9.89 6.45 -1.76
C ILE A 334 -9.08 5.59 -2.73
N GLU A 335 -7.99 5.01 -2.25
CA GLU A 335 -7.16 4.06 -2.98
C GLU A 335 -7.21 2.69 -2.33
N ASP A 336 -7.38 1.64 -3.15
CA ASP A 336 -7.25 0.26 -2.72
C ASP A 336 -6.43 -0.59 -3.70
N TYR A 337 -5.68 -1.53 -3.17
CA TYR A 337 -4.85 -2.44 -3.97
C TYR A 337 -5.66 -3.59 -4.58
N GLY A 338 -6.90 -3.77 -4.15
CA GLY A 338 -7.80 -4.85 -4.58
C GLY A 338 -7.84 -4.99 -6.08
N HIS A 339 -7.59 -6.19 -6.58
CA HIS A 339 -7.46 -6.52 -7.98
C HIS A 339 -8.04 -7.89 -8.34
N HIS A 340 -8.53 -8.65 -7.35
CA HIS A 340 -9.35 -9.85 -7.49
C HIS A 340 -10.84 -9.49 -7.26
N PRO A 341 -11.82 -10.19 -7.90
CA PRO A 341 -13.24 -9.90 -7.71
C PRO A 341 -13.67 -9.90 -6.24
N VAL A 342 -13.19 -10.85 -5.45
CA VAL A 342 -13.48 -10.94 -4.00
C VAL A 342 -12.99 -9.67 -3.28
N GLU A 343 -11.78 -9.20 -3.56
CA GLU A 343 -11.23 -7.97 -2.96
C GLU A 343 -12.04 -6.73 -3.36
N LEU A 344 -12.46 -6.64 -4.63
CA LEU A 344 -13.33 -5.56 -5.08
C LEU A 344 -14.67 -5.58 -4.34
N GLY A 345 -15.27 -6.76 -4.17
CA GLY A 345 -16.54 -6.94 -3.49
C GLY A 345 -16.50 -6.46 -2.03
N VAL A 346 -15.49 -6.89 -1.27
CA VAL A 346 -15.36 -6.49 0.15
C VAL A 346 -15.03 -5.00 0.29
N THR A 347 -14.22 -4.43 -0.62
CA THR A 347 -13.90 -2.99 -0.63
C THR A 347 -15.13 -2.15 -0.97
N LEU A 348 -15.93 -2.59 -1.96
CA LEU A 348 -17.16 -1.92 -2.35
C LEU A 348 -18.20 -1.96 -1.22
N ALA A 349 -18.35 -3.10 -0.55
CA ALA A 349 -19.23 -3.25 0.62
C ALA A 349 -18.78 -2.34 1.78
N ALA A 350 -17.46 -2.28 2.05
CA ALA A 350 -16.90 -1.38 3.04
C ALA A 350 -17.16 0.10 2.71
N ALA A 351 -17.04 0.48 1.44
CA ALA A 351 -17.33 1.85 1.00
C ALA A 351 -18.81 2.21 1.18
N LYS A 352 -19.72 1.32 0.81
CA LYS A 352 -21.17 1.52 1.01
C LYS A 352 -21.53 1.64 2.50
N GLY A 353 -20.94 0.81 3.35
CA GLY A 353 -21.14 0.89 4.80
C GLY A 353 -20.56 2.16 5.43
N ALA A 354 -19.43 2.66 4.92
CA ALA A 354 -18.80 3.88 5.41
C ALA A 354 -19.44 5.17 4.89
N TYR A 355 -20.08 5.12 3.71
CA TYR A 355 -20.67 6.26 3.00
C TYR A 355 -22.04 5.90 2.41
N PRO A 356 -23.05 5.61 3.26
CA PRO A 356 -24.34 5.04 2.81
C PRO A 356 -25.11 5.96 1.87
N ASP A 357 -24.98 7.29 2.01
CA ASP A 357 -25.71 8.30 1.23
C ASP A 357 -24.91 8.81 0.02
N SER A 358 -23.74 8.25 -0.25
CA SER A 358 -22.85 8.70 -1.32
C SER A 358 -22.95 7.83 -2.57
N ARG A 359 -22.80 8.43 -3.74
CA ARG A 359 -22.58 7.70 -4.98
C ARG A 359 -21.18 7.10 -4.99
N ILE A 360 -21.09 5.78 -5.11
CA ILE A 360 -19.81 5.03 -5.14
C ILE A 360 -19.37 4.82 -6.58
N VAL A 361 -18.27 5.45 -6.94
CA VAL A 361 -17.66 5.35 -8.28
C VAL A 361 -16.38 4.53 -8.20
N VAL A 362 -16.31 3.44 -8.96
CA VAL A 362 -15.11 2.61 -9.02
C VAL A 362 -14.27 2.98 -10.23
N ALA A 363 -13.09 3.55 -10.01
CA ALA A 363 -12.04 3.74 -11.00
C ALA A 363 -11.12 2.51 -10.98
N PHE A 364 -11.18 1.64 -12.00
CA PHE A 364 -10.57 0.31 -11.96
C PHE A 364 -9.54 0.08 -13.06
N GLN A 365 -8.40 -0.53 -12.69
CA GLN A 365 -7.41 -1.08 -13.60
C GLN A 365 -7.30 -2.59 -13.39
N PRO A 366 -7.78 -3.42 -14.32
CA PRO A 366 -7.55 -4.86 -14.25
C PRO A 366 -6.06 -5.17 -14.25
N HIS A 367 -5.66 -6.25 -13.59
CA HIS A 367 -4.26 -6.64 -13.42
C HIS A 367 -4.04 -8.05 -13.94
N ARG A 368 -3.17 -8.20 -14.94
CA ARG A 368 -2.89 -9.38 -15.76
C ARG A 368 -4.03 -9.76 -16.71
N TYR A 369 -3.68 -10.13 -17.92
CA TYR A 369 -4.65 -10.59 -18.91
C TYR A 369 -5.22 -11.96 -18.57
N THR A 370 -4.41 -12.86 -18.00
CA THR A 370 -4.84 -14.19 -17.56
C THR A 370 -5.94 -14.06 -16.49
N ARG A 371 -5.74 -13.31 -15.42
CA ARG A 371 -6.78 -13.09 -14.41
C ARG A 371 -8.01 -12.40 -14.99
N THR A 372 -7.83 -11.42 -15.87
CA THR A 372 -8.96 -10.74 -16.51
C THR A 372 -9.81 -11.70 -17.34
N ARG A 373 -9.20 -12.69 -18.00
CA ARG A 373 -9.89 -13.76 -18.72
C ARG A 373 -10.60 -14.71 -17.74
N ASP A 374 -9.88 -15.22 -16.75
CA ASP A 374 -10.33 -16.31 -15.89
C ASP A 374 -11.46 -15.85 -14.94
N CYS A 375 -11.42 -14.60 -14.46
CA CYS A 375 -12.43 -14.01 -13.59
C CYS A 375 -13.35 -13.01 -14.33
N PHE A 376 -13.51 -13.09 -15.66
CA PHE A 376 -14.20 -12.06 -16.44
C PHE A 376 -15.62 -11.81 -15.97
N GLU A 377 -16.42 -12.88 -15.83
CA GLU A 377 -17.81 -12.79 -15.39
C GLU A 377 -17.92 -12.31 -13.93
N ASP A 378 -17.02 -12.73 -13.06
CA ASP A 378 -16.99 -12.31 -11.66
C ASP A 378 -16.68 -10.82 -11.54
N PHE A 379 -15.77 -10.28 -12.38
CA PHE A 379 -15.56 -8.83 -12.47
C PHE A 379 -16.82 -8.09 -12.89
N VAL A 380 -17.54 -8.60 -13.89
CA VAL A 380 -18.79 -7.98 -14.33
C VAL A 380 -19.82 -8.00 -13.20
N GLN A 381 -19.97 -9.11 -12.50
CA GLN A 381 -20.95 -9.26 -11.41
C GLN A 381 -20.62 -8.32 -10.23
N VAL A 382 -19.38 -8.30 -9.77
CA VAL A 382 -19.00 -7.48 -8.62
C VAL A 382 -19.05 -5.98 -8.92
N LEU A 383 -18.60 -5.57 -10.09
CA LEU A 383 -18.58 -4.14 -10.48
C LEU A 383 -19.98 -3.56 -10.72
N LYS A 384 -20.97 -4.38 -11.02
CA LYS A 384 -22.39 -3.94 -11.05
C LYS A 384 -22.89 -3.42 -9.69
N GLY A 385 -22.22 -3.75 -8.63
CA GLY A 385 -22.50 -3.22 -7.30
C GLY A 385 -22.14 -1.74 -7.13
N ALA A 386 -21.36 -1.13 -8.02
CA ALA A 386 -21.04 0.30 -7.99
C ALA A 386 -22.13 1.13 -8.70
N ASP A 387 -22.22 2.43 -8.37
CA ASP A 387 -23.12 3.36 -9.07
C ASP A 387 -22.57 3.83 -10.42
N ALA A 388 -21.25 3.82 -10.57
CA ALA A 388 -20.54 4.05 -11.84
C ALA A 388 -19.16 3.35 -11.83
N VAL A 389 -18.69 2.99 -13.04
CA VAL A 389 -17.37 2.36 -13.22
C VAL A 389 -16.58 3.09 -14.30
N TRP A 390 -15.39 3.56 -13.93
CA TRP A 390 -14.44 4.20 -14.85
C TRP A 390 -13.23 3.27 -15.02
N MET A 391 -13.21 2.57 -16.15
CA MET A 391 -12.26 1.53 -16.48
C MET A 391 -11.04 2.09 -17.20
N THR A 392 -9.86 1.52 -16.97
CA THR A 392 -8.71 1.72 -17.85
C THR A 392 -8.17 0.40 -18.39
N GLU A 393 -7.14 0.47 -19.24
CA GLU A 393 -6.55 -0.71 -19.85
C GLU A 393 -5.85 -1.60 -18.81
N VAL A 394 -5.80 -2.91 -19.10
CA VAL A 394 -5.15 -3.92 -18.25
C VAL A 394 -3.68 -3.55 -18.00
N TYR A 395 -3.26 -3.65 -16.75
CA TYR A 395 -1.84 -3.65 -16.41
C TYR A 395 -1.28 -5.06 -16.66
N SER A 396 -0.46 -5.20 -17.68
CA SER A 396 -0.02 -6.50 -18.20
C SER A 396 0.85 -7.32 -17.25
N ALA A 397 1.59 -6.66 -16.34
CA ALA A 397 2.58 -7.32 -15.47
C ALA A 397 3.57 -8.24 -16.22
N GLY A 398 3.89 -7.90 -17.49
CA GLY A 398 4.78 -8.69 -18.34
C GLY A 398 4.07 -9.71 -19.23
N GLU A 399 2.77 -9.94 -19.06
CA GLU A 399 2.00 -10.85 -19.90
C GLU A 399 1.72 -10.28 -21.30
N LYS A 400 1.56 -11.17 -22.28
CA LYS A 400 1.08 -10.79 -23.62
C LYS A 400 -0.43 -10.55 -23.60
N PRO A 401 -0.95 -9.62 -24.43
CA PRO A 401 -2.38 -9.39 -24.53
C PRO A 401 -3.16 -10.67 -24.94
N ILE A 402 -4.32 -10.86 -24.29
CA ILE A 402 -5.26 -11.93 -24.60
C ILE A 402 -6.52 -11.28 -25.19
N ALA A 403 -6.94 -11.73 -26.38
CA ALA A 403 -8.12 -11.21 -27.06
C ALA A 403 -9.38 -11.41 -26.19
N GLY A 404 -10.17 -10.35 -26.03
CA GLY A 404 -11.38 -10.35 -25.21
C GLY A 404 -11.15 -10.18 -23.70
N ALA A 405 -9.91 -10.27 -23.21
CA ALA A 405 -9.55 -10.11 -21.79
C ALA A 405 -8.94 -8.73 -21.51
N ASP A 406 -9.55 -7.67 -22.00
CA ASP A 406 -9.05 -6.30 -21.88
C ASP A 406 -10.06 -5.35 -21.19
N GLY A 407 -9.59 -4.16 -20.83
CA GLY A 407 -10.44 -3.17 -20.17
C GLY A 407 -11.61 -2.69 -21.00
N ARG A 408 -11.51 -2.72 -22.34
CA ARG A 408 -12.61 -2.35 -23.25
C ARG A 408 -13.70 -3.42 -23.28
N SER A 409 -13.29 -4.69 -23.27
CA SER A 409 -14.21 -5.83 -23.25
C SER A 409 -15.02 -5.83 -21.96
N LEU A 410 -14.37 -5.62 -20.80
CA LEU A 410 -15.07 -5.46 -19.51
C LEU A 410 -16.00 -4.25 -19.51
N THR A 411 -15.56 -3.10 -20.04
CA THR A 411 -16.42 -1.90 -20.17
C THR A 411 -17.66 -2.19 -20.99
N ARG A 412 -17.52 -2.92 -22.12
CA ARG A 412 -18.64 -3.31 -22.98
C ARG A 412 -19.60 -4.25 -22.26
N ALA A 413 -19.07 -5.25 -21.56
CA ALA A 413 -19.88 -6.22 -20.80
C ALA A 413 -20.67 -5.52 -19.69
N LEU A 414 -20.07 -4.59 -18.95
CA LEU A 414 -20.75 -3.80 -17.92
C LEU A 414 -21.89 -2.94 -18.48
N ARG A 415 -21.68 -2.32 -19.65
CA ARG A 415 -22.76 -1.57 -20.34
C ARG A 415 -23.90 -2.47 -20.77
N LEU A 416 -23.57 -3.64 -21.33
CA LEU A 416 -24.57 -4.63 -21.76
C LEU A 416 -25.33 -5.23 -20.55
N SER A 417 -24.72 -5.31 -19.38
CA SER A 417 -25.38 -5.73 -18.15
C SER A 417 -26.31 -4.66 -17.54
N GLY A 418 -26.45 -3.48 -18.18
CA GLY A 418 -27.34 -2.41 -17.77
C GLY A 418 -26.74 -1.39 -16.81
N LEU A 419 -25.46 -1.50 -16.41
CA LEU A 419 -24.84 -0.51 -15.53
C LEU A 419 -24.68 0.83 -16.26
N GLN A 420 -25.23 1.88 -15.66
CA GLN A 420 -25.10 3.25 -16.15
C GLN A 420 -23.76 3.87 -15.68
N GLY A 421 -23.32 4.96 -16.32
CA GLY A 421 -22.11 5.67 -15.89
C GLY A 421 -20.80 4.92 -16.14
N VAL A 422 -20.79 3.94 -17.08
CA VAL A 422 -19.58 3.19 -17.42
C VAL A 422 -18.77 3.92 -18.49
N SER A 423 -17.53 4.26 -18.19
CA SER A 423 -16.60 4.90 -19.13
C SER A 423 -15.27 4.16 -19.22
N PHE A 424 -14.53 4.39 -20.32
CA PHE A 424 -13.20 3.83 -20.56
C PHE A 424 -12.18 4.94 -20.82
N ALA A 425 -11.09 4.92 -20.08
CA ALA A 425 -9.92 5.77 -20.27
C ALA A 425 -8.75 4.93 -20.76
N LYS A 426 -8.07 5.36 -21.84
CA LYS A 426 -7.00 4.54 -22.46
C LYS A 426 -5.80 4.36 -21.53
N THR A 427 -5.47 5.37 -20.73
CA THR A 427 -4.32 5.38 -19.83
C THR A 427 -4.73 5.81 -18.43
N VAL A 428 -3.90 5.53 -17.42
CA VAL A 428 -4.10 6.02 -16.05
C VAL A 428 -4.02 7.56 -15.97
N GLU A 429 -3.34 8.20 -16.90
CA GLU A 429 -3.32 9.67 -17.00
C GLU A 429 -4.67 10.21 -17.51
N ASP A 430 -5.24 9.57 -18.53
CA ASP A 430 -6.59 9.89 -19.02
C ASP A 430 -7.63 9.64 -17.95
N LEU A 431 -7.49 8.55 -17.16
CA LEU A 431 -8.36 8.26 -16.03
C LEU A 431 -8.27 9.35 -14.94
N SER A 432 -7.06 9.84 -14.66
CA SER A 432 -6.88 10.97 -13.72
C SER A 432 -7.58 12.24 -14.20
N ASN A 433 -7.53 12.54 -15.51
CA ASN A 433 -8.24 13.66 -16.11
C ASN A 433 -9.75 13.45 -16.06
N HIS A 434 -10.21 12.22 -16.35
CA HIS A 434 -11.62 11.85 -16.30
C HIS A 434 -12.22 12.06 -14.89
N ILE A 435 -11.49 11.63 -13.84
CA ILE A 435 -11.90 11.86 -12.44
C ILE A 435 -12.08 13.36 -12.17
N ILE A 436 -11.08 14.18 -12.51
CA ILE A 436 -11.10 15.63 -12.23
C ILE A 436 -12.28 16.33 -12.94
N GLN A 437 -12.65 15.86 -14.14
CA GLN A 437 -13.69 16.48 -14.96
C GLN A 437 -15.11 16.01 -14.61
N ASN A 438 -15.28 14.76 -14.14
CA ASN A 438 -16.58 14.10 -14.02
C ASN A 438 -16.98 13.73 -12.59
N ALA A 439 -16.10 13.92 -11.60
CA ALA A 439 -16.45 13.74 -10.20
C ALA A 439 -17.49 14.79 -9.77
N LEU A 440 -18.52 14.33 -9.09
CA LEU A 440 -19.60 15.18 -8.55
C LEU A 440 -19.39 15.44 -7.06
N GLY A 441 -19.99 16.50 -6.54
CA GLY A 441 -20.04 16.73 -5.10
C GLY A 441 -20.83 15.60 -4.42
N GLY A 442 -20.27 15.03 -3.36
CA GLY A 442 -20.83 13.86 -2.65
C GLY A 442 -20.34 12.51 -3.13
N ASP A 443 -19.58 12.42 -4.24
CA ASP A 443 -19.03 11.15 -4.73
C ASP A 443 -17.98 10.58 -3.77
N VAL A 444 -17.93 9.25 -3.69
CA VAL A 444 -16.79 8.49 -3.19
C VAL A 444 -16.15 7.74 -4.36
N ILE A 445 -14.92 8.11 -4.69
CA ILE A 445 -14.18 7.52 -5.81
C ILE A 445 -13.17 6.54 -5.27
N LEU A 446 -13.36 5.25 -5.61
CA LEU A 446 -12.47 4.14 -5.27
C LEU A 446 -11.52 3.90 -6.44
N CYS A 447 -10.24 4.25 -6.31
CA CYS A 447 -9.19 3.87 -7.27
C CYS A 447 -8.67 2.49 -6.91
N MET A 448 -9.02 1.46 -7.71
CA MET A 448 -8.76 0.06 -7.39
C MET A 448 -7.87 -0.63 -8.41
N GLY A 449 -6.91 -1.42 -7.91
CA GLY A 449 -6.02 -2.25 -8.73
C GLY A 449 -4.57 -2.30 -8.24
N ALA A 450 -3.85 -3.39 -8.57
CA ALA A 450 -2.47 -3.61 -8.16
C ALA A 450 -1.43 -2.86 -9.03
N GLY A 451 -1.84 -2.41 -10.23
CA GLY A 451 -0.95 -1.83 -11.23
C GLY A 451 -0.66 -0.34 -11.07
N SER A 452 -0.44 0.32 -12.21
CA SER A 452 -0.09 1.74 -12.30
C SER A 452 -1.21 2.69 -11.84
N ILE A 453 -2.42 2.20 -11.63
CA ILE A 453 -3.53 2.98 -11.09
C ILE A 453 -3.21 3.60 -9.72
N GLY A 454 -2.31 3.00 -8.93
CA GLY A 454 -1.81 3.59 -7.69
C GLY A 454 -1.15 4.97 -7.85
N THR A 455 -0.86 5.40 -9.07
CA THR A 455 -0.39 6.77 -9.36
C THR A 455 -1.52 7.78 -9.54
N VAL A 456 -2.75 7.32 -9.78
CA VAL A 456 -3.92 8.16 -10.08
C VAL A 456 -4.27 9.08 -8.90
N PRO A 457 -4.42 8.60 -7.66
CA PRO A 457 -4.75 9.47 -6.52
C PRO A 457 -3.74 10.59 -6.34
N ILE A 458 -2.44 10.28 -6.44
CA ILE A 458 -1.36 11.26 -6.30
C ILE A 458 -1.44 12.30 -7.44
N SER A 459 -1.67 11.86 -8.69
CA SER A 459 -1.83 12.72 -9.86
C SER A 459 -3.01 13.68 -9.70
N VAL A 460 -4.17 13.16 -9.30
CA VAL A 460 -5.39 13.94 -9.06
C VAL A 460 -5.17 14.98 -7.97
N MET A 461 -4.59 14.60 -6.82
CA MET A 461 -4.28 15.54 -5.72
C MET A 461 -3.31 16.65 -6.12
N GLN A 462 -2.26 16.31 -6.89
CA GLN A 462 -1.29 17.31 -7.36
C GLN A 462 -1.94 18.33 -8.31
N ARG A 463 -2.82 17.87 -9.21
CA ARG A 463 -3.54 18.72 -10.16
C ARG A 463 -4.57 19.60 -9.44
N ALA A 464 -5.31 19.07 -8.47
CA ALA A 464 -6.23 19.82 -7.65
C ALA A 464 -5.51 20.96 -6.88
N LYS A 465 -4.40 20.67 -6.22
CA LYS A 465 -3.56 21.68 -5.54
C LYS A 465 -3.04 22.74 -6.49
N LYS A 466 -2.65 22.37 -7.71
CA LYS A 466 -2.17 23.32 -8.73
C LYS A 466 -3.29 24.22 -9.21
N SER A 467 -4.50 23.70 -9.39
CA SER A 467 -5.69 24.47 -9.77
C SER A 467 -6.05 25.50 -8.68
N ASP A 468 -6.11 25.08 -7.41
CA ASP A 468 -6.37 25.98 -6.28
C ASP A 468 -5.32 27.11 -6.20
N LEU A 469 -4.03 26.78 -6.37
CA LEU A 469 -2.96 27.78 -6.38
C LEU A 469 -3.10 28.80 -7.52
N LEU A 470 -3.52 28.35 -8.71
CA LEU A 470 -3.73 29.23 -9.86
C LEU A 470 -4.95 30.16 -9.64
N VAL A 471 -6.00 29.65 -8.99
CA VAL A 471 -7.19 30.47 -8.62
C VAL A 471 -6.81 31.52 -7.58
N GLU A 472 -6.02 31.17 -6.55
CA GLU A 472 -5.51 32.14 -5.57
C GLU A 472 -4.62 33.21 -6.21
N LEU A 473 -3.72 32.81 -7.11
CA LEU A 473 -2.85 33.76 -7.82
C LEU A 473 -3.64 34.70 -8.73
N LYS A 474 -4.73 34.24 -9.37
CA LYS A 474 -5.64 35.12 -10.13
C LYS A 474 -6.34 36.11 -9.21
N LYS A 475 -6.92 35.66 -8.09
CA LYS A 475 -7.57 36.54 -7.10
C LYS A 475 -6.62 37.61 -6.53
N ILE A 476 -5.31 37.30 -6.40
CA ILE A 476 -4.29 38.27 -5.95
C ILE A 476 -3.97 39.27 -7.06
N LYS A 477 -3.95 38.88 -8.32
CA LYS A 477 -3.70 39.77 -9.46
C LYS A 477 -4.89 40.72 -9.75
N ASP A 478 -6.10 40.23 -9.54
CA ASP A 478 -7.34 40.95 -9.83
C ASP A 478 -7.80 41.87 -8.67
N LYS A 479 -7.06 41.92 -7.53
CA LYS A 479 -7.30 42.94 -6.49
C LYS A 479 -6.92 44.31 -7.05
N PRO A 480 -7.84 45.29 -7.07
CA PRO A 480 -7.56 46.64 -7.54
C PRO A 480 -6.37 47.20 -6.76
N LYS A 481 -5.34 47.71 -7.47
CA LYS A 481 -4.28 48.49 -6.89
C LYS A 481 -4.94 49.63 -6.11
N LYS A 482 -4.79 49.70 -4.81
CA LYS A 482 -5.21 50.85 -4.00
C LYS A 482 -4.57 52.09 -4.67
N LYS A 483 -5.42 52.96 -5.19
CA LYS A 483 -5.01 54.30 -5.68
C LYS A 483 -4.26 54.97 -4.52
N ASP A 484 -3.12 55.55 -4.85
CA ASP A 484 -2.24 56.24 -3.92
C ASP A 484 -3.05 57.23 -3.06
N ALA A 485 -2.83 57.19 -1.76
CA ALA A 485 -3.33 58.18 -0.82
C ALA A 485 -2.72 59.54 -1.17
N PRO A 486 -3.49 60.66 -1.06
CA PRO A 486 -3.01 61.99 -1.44
C PRO A 486 -1.78 62.37 -0.59
N LYS A 487 -0.73 62.88 -1.25
CA LYS A 487 0.46 63.46 -0.64
C LYS A 487 0.04 64.58 0.32
N VAL A 488 0.21 64.35 1.62
CA VAL A 488 0.12 65.38 2.64
C VAL A 488 1.40 66.23 2.51
N LYS A 489 1.24 67.52 2.17
CA LYS A 489 2.29 68.50 2.16
C LYS A 489 2.74 68.75 3.60
N GLU A 490 4.00 68.41 3.95
CA GLU A 490 4.62 68.82 5.21
C GLU A 490 4.77 70.35 5.23
N LYS A 491 4.16 70.97 6.23
CA LYS A 491 4.52 72.30 6.70
C LYS A 491 5.46 72.13 7.89
N SER A 492 6.64 72.73 7.71
CA SER A 492 7.67 72.88 8.75
C SER A 492 7.18 73.63 9.98
N ALA A 493 7.37 73.11 11.19
CA ALA A 493 7.52 73.92 12.41
C ALA A 493 8.23 73.13 13.52
N ALA A 494 9.34 73.60 13.87
CA ALA A 494 10.09 73.76 15.13
C ALA A 494 9.88 72.81 16.32
N LYS A 495 11.03 72.28 16.73
CA LYS A 495 11.59 72.00 18.06
C LYS A 495 10.62 71.83 19.27
N GLY A 496 10.71 70.66 19.90
CA GLY A 496 10.23 70.39 21.25
C GLY A 496 10.45 68.93 21.64
N SER A 497 11.41 68.71 22.55
CA SER A 497 11.80 67.44 23.11
C SER A 497 10.71 66.84 24.02
N SER A 498 10.33 65.61 23.82
CA SER A 498 9.79 64.74 24.90
C SER A 498 9.93 63.27 24.49
N LYS A 499 10.57 62.48 25.32
CA LYS A 499 10.65 61.04 25.26
C LYS A 499 9.25 60.43 25.37
N LEU A 500 8.89 59.61 24.38
CA LEU A 500 7.82 58.68 24.54
C LEU A 500 8.30 57.29 24.14
N VAL A 501 8.20 56.39 25.08
CA VAL A 501 8.44 54.95 24.94
C VAL A 501 7.33 54.40 24.07
N LEU A 502 7.66 53.83 22.90
CA LEU A 502 6.72 53.05 22.06
C LEU A 502 7.02 51.59 22.23
N VAL A 503 6.05 50.91 22.86
CA VAL A 503 5.88 49.48 22.96
C VAL A 503 5.70 48.91 21.55
N GLY A 504 6.38 47.79 21.28
CA GLY A 504 6.46 47.13 19.97
C GLY A 504 5.11 46.70 19.41
N GLN A 505 4.92 46.92 18.14
CA GLN A 505 3.93 46.23 17.32
C GLN A 505 4.61 45.59 16.08
N ASP A 506 4.52 44.30 16.12
CA ASP A 506 4.43 43.27 15.06
C ASP A 506 5.04 43.57 13.68
N LYS A 507 6.34 43.34 13.54
CA LYS A 507 7.03 43.21 12.23
C LYS A 507 6.91 41.82 11.61
N SER A 508 6.33 40.83 12.30
CA SER A 508 6.34 39.42 11.87
C SER A 508 5.35 39.10 10.74
N ALA A 509 4.22 39.79 10.64
CA ALA A 509 3.18 39.50 9.64
C ALA A 509 3.52 39.97 8.22
N LEU A 510 4.32 41.05 8.09
CA LEU A 510 4.71 41.61 6.76
C LEU A 510 5.83 40.80 6.11
N ASP A 511 6.76 40.28 6.88
CA ASP A 511 7.88 39.48 6.37
C ASP A 511 7.45 38.06 5.99
N ILE A 512 6.49 37.47 6.70
CA ILE A 512 5.89 36.16 6.33
C ILE A 512 5.12 36.27 4.99
N LYS A 513 4.43 37.38 4.74
CA LYS A 513 3.77 37.63 3.43
C LYS A 513 4.77 37.82 2.30
N LYS A 514 5.87 38.53 2.52
CA LYS A 514 6.93 38.72 1.51
C LYS A 514 7.67 37.40 1.20
N LEU A 515 7.96 36.58 2.21
CA LEU A 515 8.57 35.25 2.01
C LEU A 515 7.66 34.27 1.25
N LYS A 516 6.35 34.28 1.54
CA LYS A 516 5.37 33.47 0.78
C LYS A 516 5.31 33.89 -0.70
N VAL A 517 5.30 35.19 -0.99
CA VAL A 517 5.28 35.70 -2.37
C VAL A 517 6.56 35.36 -3.13
N GLN A 518 7.74 35.44 -2.49
CA GLN A 518 9.02 35.04 -3.11
C GLN A 518 9.11 33.53 -3.36
N LYS A 519 8.64 32.66 -2.44
CA LYS A 519 8.58 31.21 -2.65
C LYS A 519 7.62 30.83 -3.78
N LEU A 520 6.48 31.52 -3.89
CA LEU A 520 5.50 31.30 -4.96
C LEU A 520 6.01 31.78 -6.34
N SER A 521 6.77 32.89 -6.41
CA SER A 521 7.34 33.39 -7.67
C SER A 521 8.51 32.49 -8.16
N LYS A 522 9.29 31.89 -7.26
CA LYS A 522 10.33 30.90 -7.63
C LYS A 522 9.71 29.61 -8.15
N ALA A 523 8.61 29.12 -7.55
CA ALA A 523 7.89 27.94 -8.04
C ALA A 523 7.27 28.17 -9.43
N ALA A 524 6.74 29.37 -9.70
CA ALA A 524 6.18 29.74 -11.01
C ALA A 524 7.24 29.88 -12.12
N LYS A 525 8.48 30.30 -11.79
CA LYS A 525 9.61 30.36 -12.74
C LYS A 525 10.13 28.98 -13.11
N SER A 526 10.20 28.03 -12.15
CA SER A 526 10.64 26.65 -12.42
C SER A 526 9.70 25.89 -13.36
N VAL A 527 8.40 26.21 -13.37
CA VAL A 527 7.40 25.61 -14.25
C VAL A 527 7.50 26.16 -15.70
N LYS A 528 7.95 27.41 -15.89
CA LYS A 528 8.16 27.97 -17.24
C LYS A 528 9.42 27.42 -17.92
N THR A 529 10.49 27.17 -17.19
CA THR A 529 11.72 26.58 -17.72
C THR A 529 11.55 25.12 -18.14
N HIS A 530 10.68 24.34 -17.48
CA HIS A 530 10.38 22.96 -17.88
C HIS A 530 9.54 22.87 -19.18
N LYS A 531 8.73 23.88 -19.49
CA LYS A 531 7.96 23.93 -20.74
C LYS A 531 8.81 24.34 -21.95
N ALA A 532 9.81 25.21 -21.77
CA ALA A 532 10.71 25.66 -22.83
C ALA A 532 11.69 24.55 -23.29
N HIS A 533 12.07 23.61 -22.40
CA HIS A 533 12.96 22.50 -22.75
C HIS A 533 12.25 21.35 -23.52
N LYS A 534 10.92 21.21 -23.43
CA LYS A 534 10.17 20.18 -24.18
C LYS A 534 9.86 20.59 -25.63
N THR A 535 9.80 21.88 -25.95
CA THR A 535 9.53 22.36 -27.31
C THR A 535 10.75 22.42 -28.22
N HIS A 536 11.99 22.33 -27.66
CA HIS A 536 13.23 22.39 -28.47
C HIS A 536 13.78 21.01 -28.87
N LYS A 537 13.21 19.89 -28.42
CA LYS A 537 13.64 18.53 -28.78
C LYS A 537 12.87 17.88 -29.92
N THR A 538 11.82 18.51 -30.46
CA THR A 538 11.01 17.96 -31.56
C THR A 538 11.28 18.54 -32.95
N SER A 539 12.26 19.46 -33.11
CA SER A 539 12.53 20.11 -34.40
C SER A 539 13.88 19.76 -35.04
N LYS A 540 14.63 18.77 -34.55
CA LYS A 540 15.84 18.27 -35.21
C LYS A 540 15.80 16.78 -35.43
N GLY A 541 15.21 16.36 -36.56
CA GLY A 541 15.16 14.95 -36.92
C GLY A 541 14.38 14.68 -38.22
N ARG A 542 14.61 15.45 -39.28
CA ARG A 542 14.25 15.07 -40.65
C ARG A 542 15.17 15.80 -41.63
N LYS A 543 16.24 15.12 -42.03
CA LYS A 543 16.89 15.29 -43.34
C LYS A 543 17.80 14.08 -43.62
N GLY A 544 17.44 13.31 -44.62
CA GLY A 544 18.27 12.73 -45.62
C GLY A 544 19.05 11.46 -45.24
N VAL A 545 18.79 10.41 -45.91
CA VAL A 545 19.63 9.95 -47.06
C VAL A 545 18.89 8.80 -47.75
N GLY A 546 18.66 8.96 -49.02
CA GLY A 546 18.39 7.87 -49.96
C GLY A 546 19.71 7.23 -50.39
N THR A 547 19.63 6.07 -50.68
CA THR A 547 20.05 5.06 -51.66
C THR A 547 20.04 3.69 -51.05
#